data_41a623a4a3d9a5470e62979b9d979c80
#
_entry.id   41a623a4a3d9a5470e62979b9d979c80
#
_cell.length_a   1.000
_cell.length_b   1.000
_cell.length_c   1.000
_cell.angle_alpha   90.00
_cell.angle_beta   90.00
_cell.angle_gamma   90.00
#
_symmetry.space_group_name_H-M   'P 1'
#
loop_
_entity.id
_entity.type
_entity.pdbx_description
1 polymer ?
#
loop_
_entity_poly.entity_id
_entity_poly.type
_entity_poly.pdbx_seq_one_letter_code
_entity_poly.pdbx_strand_id
1 'polypeptide(L)'
;MRIGSSTVLLLGAAAAIGAARGAAADVLLAEKAALARAFPGQAIERRTLYLTPEQVAAVEKAARSKMPSAVVTVFEARSDGTVTGRAVLDTHVVRTMPETVLTVVEPDGGLRMALVLQFAEPPDYLPREGWLKTLEGRKLDDELWPGRGVRRVSGSTLTVQALTEAVRRSLAIDRQVLRGRP
;
A
#
# COMPACT_ATOMS: atom_id res chain seq x y z
N MET A 1 53.75 -62.69 6.64
CA MET A 1 53.64 -61.36 7.20
C MET A 1 52.54 -60.63 6.42
N ARG A 2 51.30 -60.53 6.98
CA ARG A 2 50.11 -60.04 6.33
C ARG A 2 49.78 -58.66 6.96
N ILE A 3 49.77 -57.64 6.12
CA ILE A 3 49.45 -56.30 6.54
C ILE A 3 47.96 -56.09 6.22
N GLY A 4 47.16 -55.90 7.28
CA GLY A 4 45.73 -55.63 7.16
C GLY A 4 45.47 -54.19 6.83
N SER A 5 44.72 -53.93 5.76
CA SER A 5 44.21 -52.62 5.40
C SER A 5 42.89 -52.32 6.14
N SER A 6 42.91 -51.36 7.03
CA SER A 6 41.69 -50.82 7.67
C SER A 6 41.04 -49.77 6.79
N THR A 7 39.88 -50.11 6.28
CA THR A 7 39.04 -49.15 5.52
C THR A 7 38.22 -48.32 6.52
N VAL A 8 38.48 -47.00 6.59
CA VAL A 8 37.70 -46.05 7.38
C VAL A 8 36.54 -45.59 6.52
N LEU A 9 35.33 -45.94 6.94
CA LEU A 9 34.08 -45.47 6.31
C LEU A 9 33.71 -44.11 6.90
N LEU A 10 33.90 -43.05 6.14
CA LEU A 10 33.41 -41.70 6.49
C LEU A 10 31.93 -41.57 6.12
N LEU A 11 31.05 -41.60 7.12
CA LEU A 11 29.64 -41.25 6.97
C LEU A 11 29.52 -39.71 6.87
N GLY A 12 29.33 -39.20 5.68
CA GLY A 12 29.00 -37.79 5.45
C GLY A 12 27.54 -37.49 5.82
N ALA A 13 27.32 -36.77 6.92
CA ALA A 13 26.01 -36.23 7.26
C ALA A 13 25.70 -35.05 6.33
N ALA A 14 24.83 -35.25 5.35
CA ALA A 14 24.28 -34.16 4.54
C ALA A 14 23.28 -33.38 5.39
N ALA A 15 23.70 -32.22 5.88
CA ALA A 15 22.80 -31.23 6.50
C ALA A 15 21.91 -30.64 5.41
N ALA A 16 20.63 -31.01 5.42
CA ALA A 16 19.61 -30.35 4.60
C ALA A 16 19.38 -28.91 5.12
N ILE A 17 20.00 -27.95 4.46
CA ILE A 17 19.70 -26.53 4.68
C ILE A 17 18.31 -26.29 4.07
N GLY A 18 17.29 -26.36 4.91
CA GLY A 18 15.95 -25.94 4.57
C GLY A 18 15.96 -24.43 4.27
N ALA A 19 15.96 -24.07 2.99
CA ALA A 19 15.73 -22.70 2.57
C ALA A 19 14.32 -22.28 3.03
N ALA A 20 14.24 -21.50 4.10
CA ALA A 20 13.03 -20.79 4.44
C ALA A 20 12.69 -19.88 3.25
N ARG A 21 11.72 -20.29 2.43
CA ARG A 21 11.10 -19.42 1.45
C ARG A 21 10.41 -18.30 2.22
N GLY A 22 11.07 -17.17 2.35
CA GLY A 22 10.39 -15.94 2.74
C GLY A 22 9.21 -15.79 1.79
N ALA A 23 8.00 -15.61 2.35
CA ALA A 23 6.82 -15.37 1.55
C ALA A 23 7.09 -14.11 0.73
N ALA A 24 7.33 -14.28 -0.58
CA ALA A 24 7.42 -13.16 -1.50
C ALA A 24 6.02 -12.54 -1.55
N ALA A 25 5.94 -11.23 -1.33
CA ALA A 25 4.68 -10.53 -1.46
C ALA A 25 4.16 -10.68 -2.90
N ASP A 26 2.92 -11.11 -3.05
CA ASP A 26 2.30 -11.23 -4.36
C ASP A 26 2.08 -9.83 -4.95
N VAL A 27 2.72 -9.56 -6.10
CA VAL A 27 2.48 -8.35 -6.89
C VAL A 27 1.16 -8.56 -7.63
N LEU A 28 0.09 -7.93 -7.16
CA LEU A 28 -1.24 -8.04 -7.75
C LEU A 28 -1.39 -7.16 -8.99
N LEU A 29 -0.73 -5.99 -8.98
CA LEU A 29 -0.78 -5.02 -10.07
C LEU A 29 0.49 -4.18 -10.11
N ALA A 30 1.16 -4.14 -11.26
CA ALA A 30 2.34 -3.28 -11.43
C ALA A 30 1.96 -1.79 -11.33
N GLU A 31 2.80 -0.97 -10.68
CA GLU A 31 2.60 0.48 -10.52
C GLU A 31 2.24 1.16 -11.85
N LYS A 32 2.99 0.86 -12.92
CA LYS A 32 2.74 1.44 -14.25
C LYS A 32 1.35 1.11 -14.80
N ALA A 33 0.89 -0.12 -14.62
CA ALA A 33 -0.43 -0.55 -15.07
C ALA A 33 -1.55 0.10 -14.23
N ALA A 34 -1.33 0.24 -12.92
CA ALA A 34 -2.25 0.94 -12.03
C ALA A 34 -2.40 2.42 -12.41
N LEU A 35 -1.29 3.10 -12.69
CA LEU A 35 -1.29 4.50 -13.12
C LEU A 35 -1.93 4.68 -14.49
N ALA A 36 -1.67 3.78 -15.44
CA ALA A 36 -2.34 3.81 -16.75
C ALA A 36 -3.86 3.60 -16.66
N ARG A 37 -4.32 2.78 -15.69
CA ARG A 37 -5.74 2.61 -15.39
C ARG A 37 -6.35 3.85 -14.74
N ALA A 38 -5.60 4.51 -13.84
CA ALA A 38 -6.07 5.68 -13.10
C ALA A 38 -6.13 6.94 -13.97
N PHE A 39 -5.18 7.10 -14.91
CA PHE A 39 -4.96 8.30 -15.72
C PHE A 39 -4.70 7.94 -17.18
N PRO A 40 -5.69 7.40 -17.90
CA PRO A 40 -5.50 6.93 -19.27
C PRO A 40 -5.10 8.08 -20.19
N GLY A 41 -3.97 7.91 -20.91
CA GLY A 41 -3.47 8.88 -21.89
C GLY A 41 -2.93 10.20 -21.33
N GLN A 42 -2.80 10.33 -20.02
CA GLN A 42 -2.34 11.57 -19.38
C GLN A 42 -0.84 11.56 -19.10
N ALA A 43 -0.23 12.74 -19.08
CA ALA A 43 1.11 12.91 -18.56
C ALA A 43 1.09 12.77 -17.02
N ILE A 44 2.00 11.95 -16.49
CA ILE A 44 2.09 11.66 -15.05
C ILE A 44 3.49 12.03 -14.58
N GLU A 45 3.58 12.92 -13.62
CA GLU A 45 4.81 13.28 -12.91
C GLU A 45 4.90 12.49 -11.61
N ARG A 46 6.00 11.75 -11.41
CA ARG A 46 6.32 11.07 -10.15
C ARG A 46 7.19 11.97 -9.28
N ARG A 47 6.80 12.15 -8.02
CA ARG A 47 7.55 12.94 -7.05
C ARG A 47 7.73 12.18 -5.74
N THR A 48 8.90 12.35 -5.11
CA THR A 48 9.14 11.90 -3.74
C THR A 48 9.08 13.12 -2.83
N LEU A 49 8.25 13.07 -1.82
CA LEU A 49 8.09 14.12 -0.80
C LEU A 49 8.77 13.67 0.49
N TYR A 50 9.50 14.59 1.10
CA TYR A 50 10.04 14.44 2.45
C TYR A 50 9.24 15.36 3.36
N LEU A 51 8.34 14.79 4.14
CA LEU A 51 7.44 15.55 5.01
C LEU A 51 8.18 16.05 6.25
N THR A 52 7.92 17.31 6.62
CA THR A 52 8.41 17.82 7.90
C THR A 52 7.66 17.19 9.07
N PRO A 53 8.19 17.23 10.31
CA PRO A 53 7.47 16.74 11.49
C PRO A 53 6.08 17.36 11.65
N GLU A 54 5.92 18.64 11.33
CA GLU A 54 4.66 19.37 11.40
C GLU A 54 3.66 18.86 10.35
N GLN A 55 4.13 18.58 9.13
CA GLN A 55 3.31 17.99 8.07
C GLN A 55 2.87 16.58 8.42
N VAL A 56 3.78 15.75 8.96
CA VAL A 56 3.44 14.41 9.46
C VAL A 56 2.35 14.51 10.53
N ALA A 57 2.54 15.37 11.54
CA ALA A 57 1.54 15.55 12.61
C ALA A 57 0.18 16.02 12.08
N ALA A 58 0.17 16.94 11.10
CA ALA A 58 -1.07 17.42 10.46
C ALA A 58 -1.79 16.31 9.69
N VAL A 59 -1.03 15.47 8.94
CA VAL A 59 -1.57 14.32 8.21
C VAL A 59 -2.13 13.29 9.19
N GLU A 60 -1.37 12.89 10.21
CA GLU A 60 -1.81 11.91 11.22
C GLU A 60 -3.09 12.36 11.94
N LYS A 61 -3.15 13.63 12.33
CA LYS A 61 -4.34 14.22 12.96
C LYS A 61 -5.55 14.16 12.04
N ALA A 62 -5.40 14.56 10.77
CA ALA A 62 -6.49 14.56 9.80
C ALA A 62 -6.92 13.13 9.42
N ALA A 63 -5.97 12.23 9.22
CA ALA A 63 -6.21 10.83 8.88
C ALA A 63 -6.74 10.02 10.07
N ARG A 64 -6.44 10.43 11.32
CA ARG A 64 -6.61 9.62 12.54
C ARG A 64 -5.87 8.28 12.44
N SER A 65 -4.70 8.30 11.81
CA SER A 65 -3.84 7.12 11.60
C SER A 65 -2.40 7.56 11.58
N LYS A 66 -1.50 6.69 12.05
CA LYS A 66 -0.06 6.93 12.04
C LYS A 66 0.51 6.81 10.65
N MET A 67 1.46 7.69 10.33
CA MET A 67 2.23 7.60 9.09
C MET A 67 3.27 6.49 9.20
N PRO A 68 3.35 5.57 8.22
CA PRO A 68 4.38 4.54 8.20
C PRO A 68 5.76 5.11 7.87
N SER A 69 5.81 6.24 7.18
CA SER A 69 7.03 6.94 6.78
C SER A 69 6.78 8.43 6.57
N ALA A 70 7.80 9.26 6.82
CA ALA A 70 7.81 10.66 6.41
C ALA A 70 8.19 10.83 4.92
N VAL A 71 8.64 9.77 4.26
CA VAL A 71 8.94 9.77 2.81
C VAL A 71 7.75 9.21 2.06
N VAL A 72 7.17 9.98 1.16
CA VAL A 72 5.93 9.65 0.45
C VAL A 72 6.15 9.76 -1.05
N THR A 73 5.75 8.74 -1.81
CA THR A 73 5.70 8.80 -3.28
C THR A 73 4.32 9.25 -3.72
N VAL A 74 4.30 10.31 -4.53
CA VAL A 74 3.07 10.87 -5.11
C VAL A 74 3.20 10.97 -6.63
N PHE A 75 2.06 10.93 -7.30
CA PHE A 75 1.93 11.11 -8.73
C PHE A 75 0.93 12.22 -9.00
N GLU A 76 1.26 13.10 -9.93
CA GLU A 76 0.36 14.17 -10.37
C GLU A 76 0.09 14.00 -11.86
N ALA A 77 -1.17 13.79 -12.21
CA ALA A 77 -1.61 13.69 -13.59
C ALA A 77 -2.06 15.07 -14.10
N ARG A 78 -1.66 15.39 -15.34
CA ARG A 78 -1.97 16.65 -15.99
C ARG A 78 -2.51 16.44 -17.40
N SER A 79 -3.48 17.28 -17.76
CA SER A 79 -3.92 17.45 -19.14
C SER A 79 -3.93 18.95 -19.43
N ASP A 80 -3.33 19.37 -20.54
CA ASP A 80 -3.24 20.78 -20.96
C ASP A 80 -2.77 21.73 -19.84
N GLY A 81 -1.77 21.26 -19.06
CA GLY A 81 -1.20 22.02 -17.94
C GLY A 81 -2.05 22.00 -16.64
N THR A 82 -3.29 21.51 -16.70
CA THR A 82 -4.19 21.44 -15.54
C THR A 82 -4.05 20.12 -14.82
N VAL A 83 -3.99 20.14 -13.48
CA VAL A 83 -3.99 18.94 -12.65
C VAL A 83 -5.37 18.27 -12.71
N THR A 84 -5.41 17.04 -13.22
CA THR A 84 -6.63 16.24 -13.39
C THR A 84 -6.83 15.19 -12.30
N GLY A 85 -5.82 15.00 -11.46
CA GLY A 85 -5.86 14.13 -10.30
C GLY A 85 -4.48 13.88 -9.74
N ARG A 86 -4.45 13.29 -8.54
CA ARG A 86 -3.21 12.88 -7.88
C ARG A 86 -3.32 11.45 -7.41
N ALA A 87 -2.18 10.79 -7.25
CA ALA A 87 -2.16 9.49 -6.60
C ALA A 87 -1.07 9.45 -5.53
N VAL A 88 -1.33 8.73 -4.46
CA VAL A 88 -0.41 8.53 -3.34
C VAL A 88 -0.15 7.04 -3.19
N LEU A 89 1.11 6.66 -3.12
CA LEU A 89 1.54 5.30 -2.82
C LEU A 89 1.77 5.16 -1.32
N ASP A 90 1.00 4.31 -0.67
CA ASP A 90 1.09 4.02 0.76
C ASP A 90 1.51 2.56 0.94
N THR A 91 2.66 2.34 1.59
CA THR A 91 3.13 1.01 1.98
C THR A 91 3.14 0.92 3.49
N HIS A 92 2.41 -0.04 4.02
CA HIS A 92 2.25 -0.26 5.47
C HIS A 92 2.18 -1.74 5.81
N VAL A 93 2.20 -2.08 7.09
CA VAL A 93 2.05 -3.44 7.59
C VAL A 93 0.60 -3.65 8.02
N VAL A 94 -0.04 -4.73 7.57
CA VAL A 94 -1.42 -5.09 7.96
C VAL A 94 -1.41 -5.79 9.32
N ARG A 95 -0.87 -6.98 9.39
CA ARG A 95 -0.69 -7.77 10.64
C ARG A 95 0.79 -7.95 10.93
N THR A 96 1.46 -8.63 10.01
CA THR A 96 2.89 -8.95 10.07
C THR A 96 3.59 -8.69 8.75
N MET A 97 2.83 -8.56 7.66
CA MET A 97 3.35 -8.49 6.30
C MET A 97 2.95 -7.17 5.63
N PRO A 98 3.76 -6.69 4.67
CA PRO A 98 3.49 -5.43 3.98
C PRO A 98 2.34 -5.53 2.98
N GLU A 99 1.63 -4.42 2.87
CA GLU A 99 0.66 -4.11 1.82
C GLU A 99 1.03 -2.78 1.17
N THR A 100 0.85 -2.67 -0.15
CA THR A 100 1.04 -1.43 -0.91
C THR A 100 -0.24 -1.05 -1.64
N VAL A 101 -0.71 0.15 -1.38
CA VAL A 101 -1.95 0.70 -1.92
C VAL A 101 -1.66 1.96 -2.72
N LEU A 102 -2.20 2.05 -3.94
CA LEU A 102 -2.27 3.28 -4.71
C LEU A 102 -3.65 3.90 -4.51
N THR A 103 -3.69 5.08 -3.88
CA THR A 103 -4.92 5.87 -3.69
C THR A 103 -4.96 7.02 -4.68
N VAL A 104 -5.97 7.06 -5.54
CA VAL A 104 -6.17 8.11 -6.56
C VAL A 104 -7.18 9.11 -6.07
N VAL A 105 -6.80 10.39 -6.09
CA VAL A 105 -7.56 11.51 -5.53
C VAL A 105 -7.97 12.47 -6.65
N GLU A 106 -9.25 12.85 -6.65
CA GLU A 106 -9.79 13.87 -7.56
C GLU A 106 -9.26 15.26 -7.23
N PRO A 107 -9.29 16.21 -8.17
CA PRO A 107 -8.88 17.59 -7.90
C PRO A 107 -9.65 18.24 -6.74
N ASP A 108 -10.91 17.85 -6.50
CA ASP A 108 -11.75 18.33 -5.40
C ASP A 108 -11.44 17.64 -4.05
N GLY A 109 -10.56 16.62 -4.04
CA GLY A 109 -10.16 15.86 -2.88
C GLY A 109 -11.03 14.64 -2.55
N GLY A 110 -11.90 14.25 -3.45
CA GLY A 110 -12.63 12.99 -3.37
C GLY A 110 -11.77 11.80 -3.77
N LEU A 111 -12.06 10.63 -3.22
CA LEU A 111 -11.44 9.39 -3.64
C LEU A 111 -11.96 8.98 -5.02
N ARG A 112 -11.09 8.94 -6.04
CA ARG A 112 -11.45 8.39 -7.36
C ARG A 112 -11.46 6.87 -7.33
N MET A 113 -10.37 6.27 -6.84
CA MET A 113 -10.23 4.83 -6.67
C MET A 113 -9.09 4.50 -5.72
N ALA A 114 -9.09 3.28 -5.19
CA ALA A 114 -7.94 2.68 -4.50
C ALA A 114 -7.64 1.31 -5.10
N LEU A 115 -6.35 1.01 -5.28
CA LEU A 115 -5.85 -0.22 -5.88
C LEU A 115 -4.80 -0.84 -4.96
N VAL A 116 -4.97 -2.11 -4.60
CA VAL A 116 -3.92 -2.88 -3.92
C VAL A 116 -2.92 -3.33 -4.97
N LEU A 117 -1.68 -2.86 -4.87
CA LEU A 117 -0.62 -3.22 -5.80
C LEU A 117 0.14 -4.45 -5.34
N GLN A 118 0.30 -4.59 -4.03
CA GLN A 118 1.03 -5.68 -3.41
C GLN A 118 0.36 -6.06 -2.09
N PHE A 119 0.27 -7.36 -1.85
CA PHE A 119 -0.29 -7.90 -0.62
C PHE A 119 0.50 -9.14 -0.21
N ALA A 120 1.09 -9.14 0.97
CA ALA A 120 1.98 -10.22 1.42
C ALA A 120 1.34 -11.11 2.49
N GLU A 121 0.16 -10.75 3.02
CA GLU A 121 -0.62 -11.63 3.87
C GLU A 121 -1.35 -12.69 3.02
N PRO A 122 -1.87 -13.79 3.61
CA PRO A 122 -2.68 -14.77 2.88
C PRO A 122 -3.83 -14.12 2.12
N PRO A 123 -4.09 -14.51 0.85
CA PRO A 123 -5.11 -13.89 -0.02
C PRO A 123 -6.52 -13.88 0.58
N ASP A 124 -6.84 -14.85 1.44
CA ASP A 124 -8.14 -14.94 2.11
C ASP A 124 -8.44 -13.75 3.05
N TYR A 125 -7.41 -13.02 3.45
CA TYR A 125 -7.54 -11.81 4.27
C TYR A 125 -7.79 -10.54 3.44
N LEU A 126 -7.63 -10.61 2.11
CA LEU A 126 -7.94 -9.49 1.24
C LEU A 126 -9.46 -9.41 1.03
N PRO A 127 -10.10 -8.24 1.25
CA PRO A 127 -11.49 -8.07 0.91
C PRO A 127 -11.70 -8.23 -0.60
N ARG A 128 -12.88 -8.74 -1.01
CA ARG A 128 -13.22 -8.92 -2.42
C ARG A 128 -13.08 -7.61 -3.20
N GLU A 129 -12.69 -7.69 -4.46
CA GLU A 129 -12.40 -6.52 -5.33
C GLU A 129 -13.47 -5.42 -5.29
N GLY A 130 -14.74 -5.78 -5.25
CA GLY A 130 -15.85 -4.83 -5.16
C GLY A 130 -15.92 -4.01 -3.87
N TRP A 131 -15.19 -4.40 -2.82
CA TRP A 131 -15.21 -3.65 -1.56
C TRP A 131 -14.54 -2.28 -1.70
N LEU A 132 -13.36 -2.20 -2.32
CA LEU A 132 -12.65 -0.93 -2.55
C LEU A 132 -13.50 0.06 -3.36
N LYS A 133 -14.29 -0.42 -4.33
CA LYS A 133 -15.20 0.42 -5.11
C LYS A 133 -16.27 1.10 -4.24
N THR A 134 -16.63 0.52 -3.09
CA THR A 134 -17.59 1.17 -2.17
C THR A 134 -17.05 2.43 -1.49
N LEU A 135 -15.75 2.67 -1.60
CA LEU A 135 -15.09 3.87 -1.07
C LEU A 135 -15.02 5.00 -2.10
N GLU A 136 -15.25 4.74 -3.39
CA GLU A 136 -15.19 5.74 -4.46
C GLU A 136 -16.17 6.89 -4.21
N GLY A 137 -15.76 8.11 -4.54
CA GLY A 137 -16.49 9.35 -4.27
C GLY A 137 -16.43 9.85 -2.82
N ARG A 138 -15.91 9.05 -1.90
CA ARG A 138 -15.80 9.44 -0.49
C ARG A 138 -14.75 10.53 -0.29
N LYS A 139 -14.97 11.36 0.74
CA LYS A 139 -14.03 12.41 1.19
C LYS A 139 -13.44 12.05 2.56
N LEU A 140 -12.40 12.76 2.95
CA LEU A 140 -11.81 12.58 4.28
C LEU A 140 -12.73 13.19 5.35
N ASP A 141 -13.58 12.38 5.90
CA ASP A 141 -14.53 12.70 6.97
C ASP A 141 -14.62 11.57 8.01
N ASP A 142 -15.55 11.71 8.95
CA ASP A 142 -15.75 10.73 10.02
C ASP A 142 -16.48 9.47 9.56
N GLU A 143 -17.18 9.52 8.44
CA GLU A 143 -17.89 8.38 7.87
C GLU A 143 -16.94 7.46 7.10
N LEU A 144 -15.77 7.92 6.66
CA LEU A 144 -14.75 7.10 6.03
C LEU A 144 -14.02 6.27 7.10
N TRP A 145 -14.76 5.45 7.84
CA TRP A 145 -14.25 4.61 8.92
C TRP A 145 -15.01 3.28 9.02
N PRO A 146 -14.33 2.12 9.30
CA PRO A 146 -14.99 0.84 9.44
C PRO A 146 -16.04 0.83 10.54
N GLY A 147 -17.26 0.43 10.18
CA GLY A 147 -18.42 0.40 11.07
C GLY A 147 -19.17 1.73 11.20
N ARG A 148 -18.75 2.76 10.44
CA ARG A 148 -19.54 3.95 10.12
C ARG A 148 -19.98 3.85 8.66
N GLY A 149 -19.52 4.75 7.80
CA GLY A 149 -19.82 4.69 6.35
C GLY A 149 -19.03 3.62 5.56
N VAL A 150 -18.06 2.93 6.17
CA VAL A 150 -17.29 1.85 5.55
C VAL A 150 -17.75 0.50 6.07
N ARG A 151 -18.15 -0.40 5.17
CA ARG A 151 -18.63 -1.76 5.52
C ARG A 151 -17.48 -2.62 6.04
N ARG A 152 -17.69 -3.25 7.19
CA ARG A 152 -16.81 -4.30 7.72
C ARG A 152 -16.95 -5.58 6.91
N VAL A 153 -15.86 -6.35 6.82
CA VAL A 153 -15.84 -7.67 6.16
C VAL A 153 -15.35 -8.70 7.15
N SER A 154 -16.17 -9.71 7.40
CA SER A 154 -15.79 -10.85 8.25
C SER A 154 -14.62 -11.59 7.62
N GLY A 155 -13.63 -11.98 8.44
CA GLY A 155 -12.39 -12.61 7.98
C GLY A 155 -11.30 -11.62 7.50
N SER A 156 -11.67 -10.40 7.07
CA SER A 156 -10.73 -9.38 6.57
C SER A 156 -10.69 -8.12 7.44
N THR A 157 -11.06 -8.19 8.71
CA THR A 157 -11.25 -7.00 9.57
C THR A 157 -10.00 -6.13 9.66
N LEU A 158 -8.82 -6.73 9.87
CA LEU A 158 -7.57 -5.99 9.98
C LEU A 158 -7.14 -5.37 8.64
N THR A 159 -7.34 -6.09 7.54
CA THR A 159 -7.05 -5.59 6.19
C THR A 159 -7.99 -4.43 5.83
N VAL A 160 -9.28 -4.55 6.12
CA VAL A 160 -10.27 -3.47 5.92
C VAL A 160 -9.88 -2.22 6.72
N GLN A 161 -9.44 -2.40 7.97
CA GLN A 161 -8.94 -1.30 8.81
C GLN A 161 -7.71 -0.65 8.16
N ALA A 162 -6.69 -1.43 7.82
CA ALA A 162 -5.43 -0.96 7.26
C ALA A 162 -5.63 -0.25 5.90
N LEU A 163 -6.44 -0.82 5.00
CA LEU A 163 -6.82 -0.21 3.71
C LEU A 163 -7.55 1.12 3.91
N THR A 164 -8.50 1.18 4.85
CA THR A 164 -9.22 2.42 5.14
C THR A 164 -8.26 3.49 5.68
N GLU A 165 -7.35 3.12 6.57
CA GLU A 165 -6.34 4.02 7.10
C GLU A 165 -5.37 4.52 6.02
N ALA A 166 -4.92 3.65 5.10
CA ALA A 166 -4.09 4.04 3.96
C ALA A 166 -4.79 5.05 3.05
N VAL A 167 -6.07 4.81 2.72
CA VAL A 167 -6.89 5.77 1.97
C VAL A 167 -7.00 7.09 2.73
N ARG A 168 -7.29 7.08 4.03
CA ARG A 168 -7.38 8.29 4.85
C ARG A 168 -6.07 9.06 4.90
N ARG A 169 -4.91 8.38 5.07
CA ARG A 169 -3.59 9.02 5.02
C ARG A 169 -3.35 9.68 3.66
N SER A 170 -3.66 8.98 2.58
CA SER A 170 -3.49 9.50 1.21
C SER A 170 -4.34 10.74 0.95
N LEU A 171 -5.62 10.73 1.34
CA LEU A 171 -6.50 11.91 1.25
C LEU A 171 -6.02 13.06 2.16
N ALA A 172 -5.46 12.74 3.33
CA ALA A 172 -4.88 13.73 4.22
C ALA A 172 -3.61 14.36 3.64
N ILE A 173 -2.73 13.57 3.01
CA ILE A 173 -1.53 14.07 2.30
C ILE A 173 -1.95 15.00 1.17
N ASP A 174 -2.93 14.61 0.35
CA ASP A 174 -3.45 15.48 -0.70
C ASP A 174 -3.95 16.82 -0.12
N ARG A 175 -4.78 16.76 0.92
CA ARG A 175 -5.38 17.95 1.54
C ARG A 175 -4.35 18.85 2.24
N GLN A 176 -3.44 18.29 3.04
CA GLN A 176 -2.55 19.05 3.93
C GLN A 176 -1.24 19.47 3.24
N VAL A 177 -0.80 18.69 2.24
CA VAL A 177 0.54 18.86 1.67
C VAL A 177 0.50 19.26 0.20
N LEU A 178 -0.38 18.66 -0.61
CA LEU A 178 -0.35 18.86 -2.07
C LEU A 178 -1.24 20.02 -2.51
N ARG A 179 -2.49 20.10 -2.00
CA ARG A 179 -3.42 21.21 -2.34
C ARG A 179 -3.16 22.48 -1.54
N GLY A 180 -2.58 22.38 -0.35
CA GLY A 180 -2.24 23.53 0.49
C GLY A 180 -0.97 24.26 0.09
N ARG A 181 -0.31 23.89 -1.01
CA ARG A 181 0.82 24.64 -1.56
C ARG A 181 0.31 25.75 -2.47
N PRO A 182 0.75 27.02 -2.23
CA PRO A 182 0.48 28.13 -3.15
C PRO A 182 1.15 27.89 -4.50
#